data_227f10b68808968c43a90d21a6d457d3
#
_entry.id   227f10b68808968c43a90d21a6d457d3
#
_cell.length_a   1.000
_cell.length_b   1.000
_cell.length_c   1.000
_cell.angle_alpha   90.00
_cell.angle_beta   90.00
_cell.angle_gamma   90.00
#
_symmetry.space_group_name_H-M   'P 1'
#
loop_
_entity.id
_entity.type
_entity.pdbx_description
1 polymer ?
#
loop_
_entity_poly.entity_id
_entity_poly.type
_entity_poly.pdbx_seq_one_letter_code
_entity_poly.pdbx_strand_id
1 'polypeptide(L)' 'MQRYLFELLYESENPMTFAAIRRAAAGQDFVFGFTVERSLRHALKRMIDNEVVVANGDRYRIHPSILAIMADGR' A
#
# COMPACT_ATOMS: atom_id res chain seq x y z
N MET A 1 -0.31 8.36 -5.65
CA MET A 1 -1.01 7.23 -5.05
C MET A 1 -0.06 6.20 -4.45
N GLN A 2 0.99 5.82 -5.16
CA GLN A 2 1.93 4.83 -4.63
C GLN A 2 2.62 5.29 -3.35
N ARG A 3 3.01 6.55 -3.30
CA ARG A 3 3.67 7.08 -2.12
C ARG A 3 2.76 7.00 -0.90
N TYR A 4 1.48 7.36 -1.08
CA TYR A 4 0.53 7.28 0.01
C TYR A 4 0.38 5.84 0.50
N LEU A 5 0.27 4.90 -0.44
CA LEU A 5 0.12 3.50 -0.07
C LEU A 5 1.35 2.97 0.65
N PHE A 6 2.53 3.39 0.20
CA PHE A 6 3.75 2.98 0.86
C PHE A 6 3.76 3.42 2.32
N GLU A 7 3.45 4.70 2.55
CA GLU A 7 3.45 5.23 3.91
C GLU A 7 2.39 4.55 4.77
N LEU A 8 1.21 4.32 4.20
CA LEU A 8 0.13 3.68 4.93
C LEU A 8 0.53 2.28 5.36
N LEU A 9 1.07 1.49 4.45
CA LEU A 9 1.45 0.11 4.76
C LEU A 9 2.68 0.06 5.66
N TYR A 10 3.59 1.00 5.49
CA TYR A 10 4.80 1.05 6.32
C TYR A 10 4.45 1.33 7.77
N GLU A 11 3.48 2.20 8.00
CA GLU A 11 3.08 2.56 9.34
C GLU A 11 2.15 1.54 9.98
N SER A 12 1.56 0.67 9.19
CA SER A 12 0.67 -0.36 9.70
C SER A 12 1.46 -1.46 10.38
N GLU A 13 1.06 -1.81 11.60
CA GLU A 13 1.73 -2.88 12.33
C GLU A 13 1.40 -4.26 11.77
N ASN A 14 0.28 -4.38 11.10
CA ASN A 14 -0.19 -5.64 10.55
C ASN A 14 -0.51 -5.48 9.07
N PRO A 15 -0.44 -6.56 8.29
CA PRO A 15 -0.86 -6.49 6.89
C PRO A 15 -2.30 -6.00 6.79
N MET A 16 -2.57 -5.20 5.77
CA MET A 16 -3.89 -4.60 5.57
C MET A 16 -4.62 -5.28 4.43
N THR A 17 -5.91 -5.47 4.62
CA THR A 17 -6.77 -5.95 3.53
C THR A 17 -7.03 -4.81 2.57
N PHE A 18 -7.45 -5.15 1.35
CA PHE A 18 -7.81 -4.11 0.39
C PHE A 18 -8.94 -3.23 0.92
N ALA A 19 -9.91 -3.84 1.60
CA ALA A 19 -11.02 -3.08 2.18
C ALA A 19 -10.53 -2.05 3.19
N ALA A 20 -9.57 -2.42 4.03
CA ALA A 20 -9.01 -1.50 5.01
C ALA A 20 -8.25 -0.36 4.31
N ILE A 21 -7.48 -0.70 3.27
CA ILE A 21 -6.75 0.31 2.50
C ILE A 21 -7.73 1.28 1.84
N ARG A 22 -8.79 0.74 1.25
CA ARG A 22 -9.79 1.58 0.59
C ARG A 22 -10.47 2.51 1.58
N ARG A 23 -10.77 2.00 2.76
CA ARG A 23 -11.41 2.82 3.80
C ARG A 23 -10.49 3.96 4.24
N ALA A 24 -9.21 3.66 4.42
CA ALA A 24 -8.24 4.69 4.79
C ALA A 24 -8.13 5.75 3.71
N ALA A 25 -8.07 5.33 2.45
CA ALA A 25 -7.94 6.25 1.33
C ALA A 25 -9.17 7.13 1.16
N ALA A 26 -10.34 6.61 1.49
CA ALA A 26 -11.58 7.36 1.35
C ALA A 26 -11.60 8.62 2.23
N GLY A 27 -10.78 8.65 3.28
CA GLY A 27 -10.70 9.81 4.15
C GLY A 27 -9.72 10.87 3.68
N GLN A 28 -9.09 10.67 2.53
CA GLN A 28 -8.08 11.60 2.03
C GLN A 28 -8.64 12.49 0.94
N ASP A 29 -8.13 13.71 0.88
CA ASP A 29 -8.63 14.71 -0.06
C ASP A 29 -8.13 14.52 -1.49
N PHE A 30 -7.15 13.67 -1.71
CA PHE A 30 -6.65 13.47 -3.07
C PHE A 30 -7.57 12.60 -3.92
N VAL A 31 -8.63 12.15 -3.32
CA VAL A 31 -9.51 11.19 -3.97
C VAL A 31 -10.46 11.84 -4.94
N PHE A 32 -10.64 11.22 -6.09
CA PHE A 32 -11.54 11.72 -7.12
C PHE A 32 -12.69 10.75 -7.32
N GLY A 33 -13.50 10.61 -6.28
CA GLY A 33 -14.74 9.88 -6.37
C GLY A 33 -14.58 8.42 -6.76
N PHE A 34 -15.34 8.00 -7.73
CA PHE A 34 -15.44 6.59 -8.10
C PHE A 34 -14.17 6.00 -8.69
N THR A 35 -13.17 6.80 -9.00
CA THR A 35 -11.94 6.28 -9.58
C THR A 35 -10.97 5.76 -8.53
N VAL A 36 -11.25 5.98 -7.25
CA VAL A 36 -10.36 5.62 -6.17
C VAL A 36 -10.01 4.14 -6.15
N GLU A 37 -11.02 3.29 -6.22
CA GLU A 37 -10.75 1.85 -6.13
C GLU A 37 -9.86 1.39 -7.27
N ARG A 38 -10.12 1.87 -8.48
CA ARG A 38 -9.32 1.51 -9.64
C ARG A 38 -7.88 1.98 -9.48
N SER A 39 -7.70 3.21 -9.02
CA SER A 39 -6.37 3.75 -8.80
C SER A 39 -5.60 2.97 -7.74
N LEU A 40 -6.30 2.59 -6.67
CA LEU A 40 -5.68 1.80 -5.62
C LEU A 40 -5.22 0.43 -6.14
N ARG A 41 -6.08 -0.24 -6.88
CA ARG A 41 -5.73 -1.55 -7.43
C ARG A 41 -4.56 -1.46 -8.39
N HIS A 42 -4.57 -0.44 -9.22
CA HIS A 42 -3.49 -0.23 -10.18
C HIS A 42 -2.17 0.05 -9.48
N ALA A 43 -2.20 0.93 -8.49
CA ALA A 43 -1.00 1.27 -7.75
C ALA A 43 -0.45 0.08 -6.99
N LEU A 44 -1.32 -0.69 -6.33
CA LEU A 44 -0.90 -1.88 -5.61
C LEU A 44 -0.25 -2.90 -6.54
N LYS A 45 -0.86 -3.10 -7.72
CA LYS A 45 -0.30 -4.05 -8.68
C LYS A 45 1.11 -3.64 -9.10
N ARG A 46 1.30 -2.36 -9.38
CA ARG A 46 2.63 -1.88 -9.76
C ARG A 46 3.63 -2.04 -8.62
N MET A 47 3.21 -1.79 -7.40
CA MET A 47 4.09 -1.96 -6.24
C MET A 47 4.45 -3.42 -6.02
N ILE A 48 3.50 -4.33 -6.27
CA ILE A 48 3.78 -5.76 -6.18
C ILE A 48 4.75 -6.17 -7.27
N ASP A 49 4.53 -5.71 -8.49
CA ASP A 49 5.40 -6.03 -9.63
C ASP A 49 6.83 -5.53 -9.39
N ASN A 50 6.98 -4.43 -8.68
CA ASN A 50 8.28 -3.85 -8.38
C ASN A 50 8.86 -4.35 -7.07
N GLU A 51 8.22 -5.33 -6.44
CA GLU A 51 8.67 -5.93 -5.19
C GLU A 51 8.78 -4.94 -4.04
N VAL A 52 7.89 -3.96 -4.04
CA VAL A 52 7.77 -3.01 -2.93
C VAL A 52 6.74 -3.50 -1.93
N VAL A 53 5.71 -4.20 -2.42
CA VAL A 53 4.60 -4.71 -1.62
C VAL A 53 4.44 -6.21 -1.88
N VAL A 54 4.11 -6.93 -0.83
CA VAL A 54 3.80 -8.36 -0.92
C VAL A 54 2.32 -8.54 -0.68
N ALA A 55 1.67 -9.31 -1.54
CA ALA A 55 0.29 -9.72 -1.35
C ALA A 55 0.26 -11.15 -0.82
N ASN A 56 -0.43 -11.34 0.28
CA ASN A 56 -0.58 -12.67 0.86
C ASN A 56 -2.08 -12.90 1.09
N GLY A 57 -2.69 -13.61 0.15
CA GLY A 57 -4.14 -13.74 0.17
C GLY A 57 -4.76 -12.38 -0.16
N ASP A 58 -5.61 -11.89 0.74
CA ASP A 58 -6.24 -10.58 0.57
C ASP A 58 -5.55 -9.49 1.37
N ARG A 59 -4.34 -9.76 1.88
CA ARG A 59 -3.62 -8.81 2.71
C ARG A 59 -2.36 -8.34 2.03
N TYR A 60 -2.00 -7.08 2.31
CA TYR A 60 -0.86 -6.42 1.68
C TYR A 60 0.06 -5.85 2.74
N ARG A 61 1.36 -5.95 2.50
CA ARG A 61 2.34 -5.36 3.40
C ARG A 61 3.58 -4.97 2.61
N ILE A 62 4.42 -4.14 3.22
CA ILE A 62 5.67 -3.75 2.58
C ILE A 62 6.56 -4.99 2.46
N HIS A 63 7.22 -5.12 1.33
CA HIS A 63 8.10 -6.26 1.08
C HIS A 63 9.21 -6.30 2.13
N PRO A 64 9.53 -7.48 2.67
CA PRO A 64 10.57 -7.57 3.72
C PRO A 64 11.92 -7.01 3.29
N SER A 65 12.29 -7.14 2.03
CA SER A 65 13.58 -6.61 1.57
C SER A 65 13.64 -5.09 1.67
N ILE A 66 12.50 -4.42 1.43
CA ILE A 66 12.43 -2.96 1.57
C ILE A 66 12.57 -2.57 3.04
N LEU A 67 11.89 -3.31 3.91
CA LEU A 67 11.97 -3.03 5.34
C LEU A 67 13.41 -3.19 5.84
N ALA A 68 14.11 -4.21 5.36
CA ALA A 68 15.50 -4.44 5.74
C ALA A 68 16.40 -3.30 5.29
N ILE A 69 16.19 -2.81 4.06
CA ILE A 69 16.96 -1.69 3.54
C ILE A 69 16.72 -0.44 4.38
N MET A 70 15.48 -0.18 4.73
CA MET A 70 15.15 1.00 5.53
C MET A 70 15.70 0.90 6.93
N ALA A 71 15.73 -0.30 7.50
CA ALA A 71 16.30 -0.50 8.83
C ALA A 71 17.81 -0.26 8.83
N ASP A 72 18.49 -0.65 7.74
CA ASP A 72 19.93 -0.48 7.63
C ASP A 72 20.31 0.92 7.18
N GLY A 73 19.40 1.64 6.59
CA GLY A 73 19.68 2.93 5.94
C GLY A 73 19.79 4.10 6.87
N ARG A 74 20.00 3.84 8.12
CA ARG A 74 20.05 4.91 9.10
C ARG A 74 21.44 5.48 9.24
#